data_c8280fe3f04511cca365453447cd0a14
#
_entry.id   c8280fe3f04511cca365453447cd0a14
#
_cell.length_a   1.000
_cell.length_b   1.000
_cell.length_c   1.000
_cell.angle_alpha   90.00
_cell.angle_beta   90.00
_cell.angle_gamma   90.00
#
_symmetry.space_group_name_H-M   'P 1'
#
loop_
_entity.id
_entity.type
_entity.pdbx_description
1 polymer ?
#
loop_
_entity_poly.entity_id
_entity_poly.type
_entity_poly.pdbx_seq_one_letter_code
_entity_poly.pdbx_strand_id
1 'polypeptide(L)'
;MKKKILIMGLPGAGKTYLAERLAPLIDAVWLNADKVRKEADDWDFSPEGRLRQAQRMKQLSQKALDSGRHVIADFVCPTPKTREDYNADIIIWMDTIDKGRFEDTNKIFVPPKNTNFKITEKNAEIWAIKIADKIENYKWDNKKPTAQMLGRWQPFHEGHYTLFKEIIKKTGQVCIQIRDVQGVDDNPFDFETVKKNIEERLNPEFEGKFKIMMVPNITNICYGRGVG
;
A
#
# COMPACT_ATOMS: atom_id res chain seq x y z
N MET A 1 2.37 16.84 -8.15
CA MET A 1 3.74 16.62 -8.72
C MET A 1 4.04 15.13 -8.65
N LYS A 2 4.58 14.55 -9.70
CA LYS A 2 4.93 13.12 -9.72
C LYS A 2 6.11 12.83 -8.82
N LYS A 3 6.19 11.63 -8.25
CA LYS A 3 7.14 11.25 -7.20
C LYS A 3 8.08 10.15 -7.65
N LYS A 4 9.33 10.26 -7.23
CA LYS A 4 10.36 9.23 -7.33
C LYS A 4 10.40 8.45 -6.02
N ILE A 5 10.00 7.18 -6.06
CA ILE A 5 9.80 6.33 -4.90
C ILE A 5 10.86 5.24 -4.90
N LEU A 6 11.57 5.12 -3.80
CA LEU A 6 12.54 4.05 -3.57
C LEU A 6 11.97 3.03 -2.59
N ILE A 7 11.84 1.78 -3.01
CA ILE A 7 11.60 0.64 -2.12
C ILE A 7 12.93 -0.07 -1.91
N MET A 8 13.47 0.01 -0.70
CA MET A 8 14.77 -0.50 -0.36
C MET A 8 14.74 -1.54 0.77
N GLY A 9 15.81 -2.26 0.94
CA GLY A 9 15.96 -3.28 1.99
C GLY A 9 16.76 -4.48 1.52
N LEU A 10 17.06 -5.40 2.42
CA LEU A 10 17.85 -6.59 2.13
C LEU A 10 17.22 -7.50 1.05
N PRO A 11 18.03 -8.30 0.34
CA PRO A 11 17.51 -9.32 -0.57
C PRO A 11 16.61 -10.33 0.15
N GLY A 12 15.36 -10.48 -0.30
CA GLY A 12 14.35 -11.31 0.33
C GLY A 12 13.40 -10.58 1.30
N ALA A 13 13.57 -9.28 1.53
CA ALA A 13 12.70 -8.48 2.40
C ALA A 13 11.29 -8.20 1.83
N GLY A 14 11.00 -8.60 0.59
CA GLY A 14 9.66 -8.41 0.00
C GLY A 14 9.47 -7.11 -0.80
N LYS A 15 10.53 -6.43 -1.21
CA LYS A 15 10.49 -5.19 -2.00
C LYS A 15 9.65 -5.33 -3.28
N THR A 16 9.95 -6.35 -4.07
CA THR A 16 9.27 -6.64 -5.33
C THR A 16 7.79 -6.93 -5.11
N TYR A 17 7.45 -7.65 -4.04
CA TYR A 17 6.08 -7.98 -3.69
C TYR A 17 5.25 -6.75 -3.32
N LEU A 18 5.86 -5.76 -2.64
CA LEU A 18 5.24 -4.47 -2.37
C LEU A 18 5.12 -3.61 -3.65
N ALA A 19 6.20 -3.55 -4.46
CA ALA A 19 6.22 -2.75 -5.68
C ALA A 19 5.15 -3.18 -6.68
N GLU A 20 4.97 -4.49 -6.86
CA GLU A 20 3.95 -5.08 -7.73
C GLU A 20 2.53 -4.63 -7.36
N ARG A 21 2.26 -4.45 -6.07
CA ARG A 21 0.95 -4.03 -5.57
C ARG A 21 0.78 -2.53 -5.54
N LEU A 22 1.83 -1.79 -5.23
CA LEU A 22 1.76 -0.34 -5.12
C LEU A 22 1.71 0.35 -6.49
N ALA A 23 2.46 -0.17 -7.48
CA ALA A 23 2.58 0.49 -8.78
C ALA A 23 1.24 0.73 -9.49
N PRO A 24 0.31 -0.24 -9.58
CA PRO A 24 -0.99 -0.01 -10.21
C PRO A 24 -1.88 0.95 -9.42
N LEU A 25 -1.74 1.04 -8.09
CA LEU A 25 -2.57 1.91 -7.26
C LEU A 25 -2.29 3.40 -7.48
N ILE A 26 -1.08 3.77 -7.92
CA ILE A 26 -0.65 5.15 -8.15
C ILE A 26 -0.24 5.40 -9.60
N ASP A 27 -0.59 4.52 -10.52
CA ASP A 27 -0.17 4.57 -11.94
C ASP A 27 1.33 4.85 -12.12
N ALA A 28 2.18 4.12 -11.40
CA ALA A 28 3.62 4.30 -11.44
C ALA A 28 4.29 3.38 -12.46
N VAL A 29 5.37 3.89 -13.06
CA VAL A 29 6.36 3.03 -13.75
C VAL A 29 7.12 2.26 -12.69
N TRP A 30 7.17 0.94 -12.81
CA TRP A 30 7.91 0.10 -11.88
C TRP A 30 9.22 -0.39 -12.52
N LEU A 31 10.33 -0.03 -11.88
CA LEU A 31 11.69 -0.42 -12.22
C LEU A 31 12.21 -1.43 -11.18
N ASN A 32 12.22 -2.70 -11.57
CA ASN A 32 12.81 -3.76 -10.76
C ASN A 32 14.29 -3.92 -11.11
N ALA A 33 15.19 -3.83 -10.12
CA ALA A 33 16.63 -3.80 -10.37
C ALA A 33 17.16 -5.06 -11.04
N ASP A 34 16.59 -6.24 -10.74
CA ASP A 34 17.03 -7.50 -11.35
C ASP A 34 16.62 -7.57 -12.83
N LYS A 35 15.41 -7.07 -13.17
CA LYS A 35 14.97 -6.94 -14.56
C LYS A 35 15.86 -5.96 -15.33
N VAL A 36 16.17 -4.81 -14.74
CA VAL A 36 17.04 -3.80 -15.34
C VAL A 36 18.47 -4.33 -15.56
N ARG A 37 19.00 -5.13 -14.62
CA ARG A 37 20.30 -5.83 -14.80
C ARG A 37 20.25 -6.82 -15.95
N LYS A 38 19.17 -7.61 -16.03
CA LYS A 38 18.98 -8.58 -17.11
C LYS A 38 18.93 -7.92 -18.47
N GLU A 39 18.21 -6.81 -18.62
CA GLU A 39 18.10 -6.07 -19.87
C GLU A 39 19.44 -5.44 -20.28
N ALA A 40 20.29 -5.08 -19.31
CA ALA A 40 21.61 -4.52 -19.53
C ALA A 40 22.73 -5.56 -19.64
N ASP A 41 22.40 -6.83 -19.45
CA ASP A 41 23.37 -7.95 -19.35
C ASP A 41 24.53 -7.65 -18.37
N ASP A 42 24.21 -7.02 -17.22
CA ASP A 42 25.20 -6.55 -16.23
C ASP A 42 24.93 -7.16 -14.86
N TRP A 43 25.55 -8.30 -14.59
CA TRP A 43 25.49 -9.04 -13.33
C TRP A 43 26.72 -8.81 -12.44
N ASP A 44 27.41 -7.71 -12.64
CA ASP A 44 28.52 -7.30 -11.77
C ASP A 44 28.00 -6.76 -10.43
N PHE A 45 28.36 -7.43 -9.35
CA PHE A 45 28.02 -7.04 -7.95
C PHE A 45 29.22 -6.45 -7.20
N SER A 46 30.32 -6.14 -7.87
CA SER A 46 31.42 -5.35 -7.32
C SER A 46 30.92 -3.97 -6.87
N PRO A 47 31.69 -3.21 -6.08
CA PRO A 47 31.35 -1.84 -5.73
C PRO A 47 31.05 -0.98 -6.96
N GLU A 48 31.86 -1.10 -8.03
CA GLU A 48 31.69 -0.41 -9.31
C GLU A 48 30.44 -0.83 -10.05
N GLY A 49 30.15 -2.14 -10.12
CA GLY A 49 28.94 -2.68 -10.72
C GLY A 49 27.67 -2.25 -9.99
N ARG A 50 27.72 -2.17 -8.66
CA ARG A 50 26.60 -1.65 -7.85
C ARG A 50 26.36 -0.16 -8.10
N LEU A 51 27.42 0.62 -8.25
CA LEU A 51 27.33 2.05 -8.59
C LEU A 51 26.72 2.27 -9.98
N ARG A 52 27.22 1.53 -10.99
CA ARG A 52 26.66 1.57 -12.35
C ARG A 52 25.16 1.26 -12.35
N GLN A 53 24.75 0.24 -11.60
CA GLN A 53 23.33 -0.12 -11.49
C GLN A 53 22.52 0.99 -10.82
N ALA A 54 23.01 1.60 -9.74
CA ALA A 54 22.32 2.71 -9.09
C ALA A 54 22.14 3.91 -10.03
N GLN A 55 23.18 4.23 -10.83
CA GLN A 55 23.10 5.28 -11.84
C GLN A 55 22.09 4.95 -12.95
N ARG A 56 22.06 3.69 -13.42
CA ARG A 56 21.08 3.21 -14.40
C ARG A 56 19.65 3.34 -13.87
N MET A 57 19.41 2.90 -12.63
CA MET A 57 18.11 3.06 -11.97
C MET A 57 17.71 4.54 -11.86
N LYS A 58 18.64 5.43 -11.52
CA LYS A 58 18.40 6.89 -11.45
C LYS A 58 18.01 7.46 -12.81
N GLN A 59 18.72 7.11 -13.87
CA GLN A 59 18.44 7.61 -15.23
C GLN A 59 17.07 7.13 -15.75
N LEU A 60 16.75 5.85 -15.55
CA LEU A 60 15.46 5.29 -15.93
C LEU A 60 14.32 5.92 -15.13
N SER A 61 14.54 6.19 -13.84
CA SER A 61 13.57 6.89 -13.00
C SER A 61 13.32 8.31 -13.49
N GLN A 62 14.34 9.02 -13.93
CA GLN A 62 14.17 10.36 -14.47
C GLN A 62 13.34 10.35 -15.75
N LYS A 63 13.60 9.42 -16.68
CA LYS A 63 12.80 9.26 -17.90
C LYS A 63 11.30 9.01 -17.58
N ALA A 64 11.01 8.21 -16.56
CA ALA A 64 9.63 7.96 -16.14
C ALA A 64 8.97 9.23 -15.58
N LEU A 65 9.68 10.01 -14.76
CA LEU A 65 9.17 11.30 -14.25
C LEU A 65 8.93 12.30 -15.39
N ASP A 66 9.85 12.37 -16.36
CA ASP A 66 9.73 13.26 -17.52
C ASP A 66 8.54 12.90 -18.40
N SER A 67 8.11 11.64 -18.40
CA SER A 67 6.87 11.19 -19.05
C SER A 67 5.59 11.52 -18.26
N GLY A 68 5.69 12.22 -17.13
CA GLY A 68 4.56 12.64 -16.31
C GLY A 68 3.97 11.54 -15.42
N ARG A 69 4.72 10.48 -15.13
CA ARG A 69 4.28 9.36 -14.27
C ARG A 69 5.07 9.27 -12.97
N HIS A 70 4.48 8.74 -11.92
CA HIS A 70 5.22 8.28 -10.75
C HIS A 70 6.19 7.17 -11.15
N VAL A 71 7.27 7.03 -10.40
CA VAL A 71 8.21 5.92 -10.59
C VAL A 71 8.50 5.24 -9.25
N ILE A 72 8.46 3.92 -9.26
CA ILE A 72 8.91 3.06 -8.18
C ILE A 72 10.16 2.32 -8.63
N ALA A 73 11.27 2.50 -7.92
CA ALA A 73 12.46 1.68 -8.08
C ALA A 73 12.61 0.75 -6.88
N ASP A 74 12.66 -0.55 -7.12
CA ASP A 74 12.91 -1.53 -6.08
C ASP A 74 14.32 -2.10 -6.23
N PHE A 75 15.19 -1.77 -5.30
CA PHE A 75 16.55 -2.31 -5.19
C PHE A 75 17.12 -2.19 -3.79
N VAL A 76 18.21 -2.88 -3.49
CA VAL A 76 18.79 -2.94 -2.15
C VAL A 76 19.18 -1.55 -1.64
N CYS A 77 19.81 -0.73 -2.46
CA CYS A 77 20.29 0.62 -2.14
C CYS A 77 21.03 0.70 -0.77
N PRO A 78 22.13 -0.06 -0.60
CA PRO A 78 22.62 -0.46 0.70
C PRO A 78 23.27 0.64 1.52
N THR A 79 23.84 1.66 0.89
CA THR A 79 24.65 2.68 1.58
C THR A 79 23.95 4.05 1.61
N PRO A 80 24.28 4.92 2.59
CA PRO A 80 23.78 6.30 2.59
C PRO A 80 24.08 7.03 1.27
N LYS A 81 25.32 6.88 0.75
CA LYS A 81 25.72 7.52 -0.49
C LYS A 81 24.86 7.11 -1.68
N THR A 82 24.57 5.81 -1.84
CA THR A 82 23.71 5.36 -2.95
C THR A 82 22.28 5.88 -2.83
N ARG A 83 21.77 6.07 -1.63
CA ARG A 83 20.45 6.68 -1.40
C ARG A 83 20.44 8.18 -1.74
N GLU A 84 21.46 8.91 -1.29
CA GLU A 84 21.64 10.33 -1.60
C GLU A 84 21.79 10.55 -3.12
N ASP A 85 22.64 9.75 -3.77
CA ASP A 85 22.85 9.82 -5.23
C ASP A 85 21.57 9.49 -6.01
N TYR A 86 20.76 8.54 -5.55
CA TYR A 86 19.47 8.23 -6.16
C TYR A 86 18.46 9.36 -5.95
N ASN A 87 18.45 10.00 -4.80
CA ASN A 87 17.65 11.16 -4.43
C ASN A 87 16.15 10.92 -4.65
N ALA A 88 15.57 10.00 -3.88
CA ALA A 88 14.13 9.72 -3.89
C ALA A 88 13.33 10.78 -3.14
N ASP A 89 12.11 11.09 -3.63
CA ASP A 89 11.13 11.90 -2.88
C ASP A 89 10.50 11.12 -1.72
N ILE A 90 10.39 9.80 -1.87
CA ILE A 90 9.81 8.90 -0.87
C ILE A 90 10.71 7.67 -0.75
N ILE A 91 11.10 7.38 0.48
CA ILE A 91 11.88 6.18 0.83
C ILE A 91 10.99 5.25 1.65
N ILE A 92 10.83 4.02 1.15
CA ILE A 92 10.14 2.93 1.79
C ILE A 92 11.18 1.87 2.15
N TRP A 93 11.38 1.66 3.43
CA TRP A 93 12.32 0.64 3.91
C TRP A 93 11.59 -0.64 4.31
N MET A 94 11.89 -1.72 3.61
CA MET A 94 11.46 -3.07 3.96
C MET A 94 12.40 -3.66 5.01
N ASP A 95 12.06 -3.53 6.28
CA ASP A 95 12.79 -4.02 7.46
C ASP A 95 12.09 -5.28 8.03
N THR A 96 11.81 -6.23 7.14
CA THR A 96 11.03 -7.45 7.46
C THR A 96 11.91 -8.67 7.75
N ILE A 97 13.23 -8.54 7.62
CA ILE A 97 14.22 -9.58 7.85
C ILE A 97 15.51 -8.98 8.41
N ASP A 98 16.16 -9.70 9.32
CA ASP A 98 17.43 -9.26 9.93
C ASP A 98 18.63 -9.55 9.03
N LYS A 99 18.57 -10.60 8.20
CA LYS A 99 19.64 -11.00 7.28
C LYS A 99 19.07 -11.36 5.91
N GLY A 100 19.68 -10.83 4.86
CA GLY A 100 19.44 -11.23 3.48
C GLY A 100 20.24 -12.48 3.10
N ARG A 101 19.96 -13.01 1.90
CA ARG A 101 20.58 -14.23 1.37
C ARG A 101 22.08 -14.09 1.05
N PHE A 102 22.60 -12.86 0.90
CA PHE A 102 23.96 -12.60 0.44
C PHE A 102 24.76 -11.89 1.52
N GLU A 103 25.79 -12.55 2.03
CA GLU A 103 26.59 -12.09 3.16
C GLU A 103 27.38 -10.78 2.82
N ASP A 104 27.85 -10.63 1.61
CA ASP A 104 28.51 -9.42 1.13
C ASP A 104 27.58 -8.21 1.18
N THR A 105 26.32 -8.41 0.83
CA THR A 105 25.29 -7.37 0.90
C THR A 105 24.93 -7.04 2.35
N ASN A 106 24.84 -8.04 3.23
CA ASN A 106 24.57 -7.83 4.65
C ASN A 106 25.65 -6.94 5.29
N LYS A 107 26.94 -7.16 4.92
CA LYS A 107 28.07 -6.40 5.47
C LYS A 107 28.08 -4.93 5.09
N ILE A 108 27.59 -4.59 3.90
CA ILE A 108 27.58 -3.20 3.41
C ILE A 108 26.26 -2.47 3.64
N PHE A 109 25.22 -3.18 4.07
CA PHE A 109 23.92 -2.58 4.30
C PHE A 109 23.91 -1.72 5.55
N VAL A 110 23.69 -0.44 5.38
CA VAL A 110 23.51 0.52 6.47
C VAL A 110 22.03 0.89 6.54
N PRO A 111 21.34 0.61 7.66
CA PRO A 111 19.96 1.02 7.84
C PRO A 111 19.77 2.52 7.60
N PRO A 112 18.70 2.94 6.91
CA PRO A 112 18.43 4.36 6.68
C PRO A 112 18.05 5.04 7.98
N LYS A 113 18.58 6.25 8.22
CA LYS A 113 18.22 7.06 9.40
C LYS A 113 16.82 7.67 9.28
N ASN A 114 16.45 8.06 8.07
CA ASN A 114 15.18 8.71 7.76
C ASN A 114 14.47 7.97 6.63
N THR A 115 13.22 7.63 6.85
CA THR A 115 12.33 7.00 5.86
C THR A 115 10.94 7.59 5.97
N ASN A 116 10.21 7.61 4.86
CA ASN A 116 8.80 7.98 4.88
C ASN A 116 7.93 6.83 5.40
N PHE A 117 8.37 5.58 5.12
CA PHE A 117 7.72 4.37 5.61
C PHE A 117 8.79 3.33 6.01
N LYS A 118 8.65 2.77 7.21
CA LYS A 118 9.40 1.62 7.69
C LYS A 118 8.44 0.46 7.86
N ILE A 119 8.66 -0.63 7.12
CA ILE A 119 7.77 -1.80 7.09
C ILE A 119 8.48 -2.96 7.76
N THR A 120 7.97 -3.40 8.90
CA THR A 120 8.51 -4.51 9.69
C THR A 120 7.66 -5.78 9.56
N GLU A 121 6.49 -5.70 8.92
CA GLU A 121 5.54 -6.80 8.78
C GLU A 121 5.36 -7.21 7.32
N LYS A 122 5.18 -8.52 7.09
CA LYS A 122 4.94 -9.05 5.74
C LYS A 122 3.47 -8.92 5.33
N ASN A 123 2.97 -7.71 5.23
CA ASN A 123 1.61 -7.40 4.77
C ASN A 123 1.62 -6.33 3.66
N ALA A 124 2.23 -6.69 2.54
CA ALA A 124 2.42 -5.76 1.42
C ALA A 124 1.11 -5.23 0.82
N GLU A 125 0.02 -5.98 0.90
CA GLU A 125 -1.28 -5.56 0.35
C GLU A 125 -1.83 -4.35 1.11
N ILE A 126 -1.84 -4.41 2.43
CA ILE A 126 -2.28 -3.31 3.28
C ILE A 126 -1.32 -2.12 3.17
N TRP A 127 -0.01 -2.39 3.20
CA TRP A 127 0.98 -1.33 3.07
C TRP A 127 0.92 -0.63 1.71
N ALA A 128 0.65 -1.34 0.61
CA ALA A 128 0.46 -0.73 -0.69
C ALA A 128 -0.69 0.28 -0.69
N ILE A 129 -1.83 -0.07 -0.08
CA ILE A 129 -2.98 0.83 0.06
C ILE A 129 -2.62 2.06 0.90
N LYS A 130 -2.03 1.88 2.09
CA LYS A 130 -1.63 2.97 2.98
C LYS A 130 -0.66 3.95 2.31
N ILE A 131 0.31 3.42 1.58
CA ILE A 131 1.31 4.24 0.89
C ILE A 131 0.68 4.99 -0.28
N ALA A 132 -0.15 4.31 -1.08
CA ALA A 132 -0.87 4.93 -2.19
C ALA A 132 -1.73 6.11 -1.71
N ASP A 133 -2.46 5.93 -0.61
CA ASP A 133 -3.29 6.97 -0.02
C ASP A 133 -2.50 8.19 0.41
N LYS A 134 -1.33 7.96 1.02
CA LYS A 134 -0.44 9.05 1.45
C LYS A 134 0.16 9.80 0.26
N ILE A 135 0.48 9.08 -0.82
CA ILE A 135 1.04 9.69 -2.05
C ILE A 135 0.00 10.50 -2.80
N GLU A 136 -1.21 9.94 -2.97
CA GLU A 136 -2.29 10.54 -3.76
C GLU A 136 -3.15 11.51 -2.94
N ASN A 137 -2.88 11.72 -1.64
CA ASN A 137 -3.75 12.49 -0.74
C ASN A 137 -5.21 12.05 -0.87
N TYR A 138 -5.45 10.76 -0.71
CA TYR A 138 -6.76 10.16 -0.93
C TYR A 138 -7.87 10.94 -0.23
N LYS A 139 -8.92 11.26 -0.98
CA LYS A 139 -10.16 11.84 -0.46
C LYS A 139 -11.34 11.01 -0.92
N TRP A 140 -12.30 10.82 -0.03
CA TRP A 140 -13.58 10.19 -0.37
C TRP A 140 -14.23 10.93 -1.53
N ASP A 141 -14.68 10.19 -2.54
CA ASP A 141 -15.37 10.74 -3.70
C ASP A 141 -16.63 9.90 -4.00
N ASN A 142 -17.80 10.51 -3.85
CA ASN A 142 -19.09 9.85 -4.11
C ASN A 142 -19.26 9.39 -5.57
N LYS A 143 -18.44 9.86 -6.50
CA LYS A 143 -18.49 9.48 -7.93
C LYS A 143 -17.62 8.25 -8.23
N LYS A 144 -16.74 7.86 -7.32
CA LYS A 144 -15.91 6.66 -7.49
C LYS A 144 -16.69 5.39 -7.19
N PRO A 145 -16.32 4.27 -7.82
CA PRO A 145 -16.85 2.96 -7.44
C PRO A 145 -16.74 2.75 -5.94
N THR A 146 -17.86 2.41 -5.32
CA THR A 146 -17.96 2.24 -3.87
C THR A 146 -18.63 0.91 -3.57
N ALA A 147 -18.01 0.09 -2.76
CA ALA A 147 -18.67 -1.12 -2.28
C ALA A 147 -19.62 -0.81 -1.13
N GLN A 148 -20.69 -1.58 -1.04
CA GLN A 148 -21.65 -1.53 0.06
C GLN A 148 -21.41 -2.71 0.99
N MET A 149 -21.31 -2.44 2.30
CA MET A 149 -21.35 -3.45 3.34
C MET A 149 -22.60 -3.19 4.21
N LEU A 150 -23.64 -4.00 4.04
CA LEU A 150 -24.88 -3.90 4.80
C LEU A 150 -24.93 -4.96 5.88
N GLY A 151 -25.14 -4.56 7.15
CA GLY A 151 -25.18 -5.51 8.26
C GLY A 151 -25.66 -4.89 9.58
N ARG A 152 -25.66 -5.70 10.64
CA ARG A 152 -25.96 -5.26 12.02
C ARG A 152 -24.71 -4.86 12.78
N TRP A 153 -23.58 -5.54 12.50
CA TRP A 153 -22.23 -5.31 13.04
C TRP A 153 -22.18 -5.36 14.59
N GLN A 154 -22.81 -6.37 15.20
CA GLN A 154 -23.06 -6.48 16.63
C GLN A 154 -22.36 -7.70 17.28
N PRO A 155 -21.07 -7.67 17.60
CA PRO A 155 -20.07 -6.62 17.32
C PRO A 155 -19.44 -6.73 15.93
N PHE A 156 -18.65 -5.70 15.57
CA PHE A 156 -17.75 -5.79 14.41
C PHE A 156 -16.54 -6.66 14.81
N HIS A 157 -16.40 -7.81 14.20
CA HIS A 157 -15.39 -8.81 14.54
C HIS A 157 -14.42 -9.10 13.39
N GLU A 158 -13.43 -9.98 13.61
CA GLU A 158 -12.36 -10.26 12.65
C GLU A 158 -12.86 -10.78 11.28
N GLY A 159 -13.95 -11.52 11.24
CA GLY A 159 -14.59 -11.92 9.98
C GLY A 159 -15.08 -10.73 9.16
N HIS A 160 -15.66 -9.72 9.81
CA HIS A 160 -16.09 -8.48 9.16
C HIS A 160 -14.90 -7.65 8.67
N TYR A 161 -13.84 -7.58 9.47
CA TYR A 161 -12.60 -6.93 9.09
C TYR A 161 -11.95 -7.60 7.87
N THR A 162 -11.92 -8.92 7.83
CA THR A 162 -11.40 -9.68 6.68
C THR A 162 -12.22 -9.43 5.43
N LEU A 163 -13.55 -9.44 5.53
CA LEU A 163 -14.45 -9.09 4.43
C LEU A 163 -14.20 -7.66 3.94
N PHE A 164 -14.07 -6.71 4.84
CA PHE A 164 -13.75 -5.32 4.49
C PHE A 164 -12.45 -5.23 3.69
N LYS A 165 -11.38 -5.93 4.10
CA LYS A 165 -10.09 -5.97 3.39
C LYS A 165 -10.21 -6.51 1.97
N GLU A 166 -11.03 -7.52 1.75
CA GLU A 166 -11.26 -8.07 0.41
C GLU A 166 -12.07 -7.12 -0.48
N ILE A 167 -13.05 -6.44 0.10
CA ILE A 167 -13.90 -5.50 -0.62
C ILE A 167 -13.14 -4.25 -1.02
N ILE A 168 -12.37 -3.65 -0.11
CA ILE A 168 -11.66 -2.41 -0.37
C ILE A 168 -10.59 -2.54 -1.46
N LYS A 169 -10.02 -3.73 -1.64
CA LYS A 169 -9.10 -4.03 -2.74
C LYS A 169 -9.77 -3.87 -4.11
N LYS A 170 -11.09 -4.10 -4.20
CA LYS A 170 -11.83 -4.06 -5.46
C LYS A 170 -12.30 -2.65 -5.83
N THR A 171 -12.71 -1.86 -4.86
CA THR A 171 -13.38 -0.57 -5.10
C THR A 171 -12.60 0.64 -4.58
N GLY A 172 -11.64 0.43 -3.66
CA GLY A 172 -10.84 1.49 -3.05
C GLY A 172 -11.57 2.31 -1.99
N GLN A 173 -12.90 2.20 -1.88
CA GLN A 173 -13.72 2.81 -0.82
C GLN A 173 -14.97 1.99 -0.51
N VAL A 174 -15.46 2.07 0.73
CA VAL A 174 -16.56 1.24 1.23
C VAL A 174 -17.58 2.08 2.00
N CYS A 175 -18.85 1.92 1.67
CA CYS A 175 -19.96 2.43 2.47
C CYS A 175 -20.44 1.33 3.42
N ILE A 176 -20.21 1.49 4.71
CA ILE A 176 -20.67 0.55 5.74
C ILE A 176 -22.04 1.03 6.24
N GLN A 177 -23.04 0.22 6.02
CA GLN A 177 -24.42 0.52 6.39
C GLN A 177 -24.83 -0.32 7.59
N ILE A 178 -25.19 0.35 8.68
CA ILE A 178 -25.66 -0.26 9.91
C ILE A 178 -27.19 -0.27 9.88
N ARG A 179 -27.78 -1.46 9.87
CA ARG A 179 -29.24 -1.60 9.93
C ARG A 179 -29.75 -1.13 11.28
N ASP A 180 -30.81 -0.33 11.28
CA ASP A 180 -31.46 0.16 12.49
C ASP A 180 -32.33 -0.95 13.15
N VAL A 181 -31.65 -1.75 13.98
CA VAL A 181 -32.26 -2.88 14.73
C VAL A 181 -31.74 -2.94 16.18
N GLN A 182 -31.21 -1.83 16.69
CA GLN A 182 -30.58 -1.75 17.99
C GLN A 182 -31.61 -1.91 19.10
N GLY A 183 -31.20 -2.49 20.24
CA GLY A 183 -32.05 -2.70 21.41
C GLY A 183 -33.08 -3.83 21.29
N VAL A 184 -32.98 -4.64 20.22
CA VAL A 184 -33.87 -5.78 19.97
C VAL A 184 -33.05 -7.05 19.84
N ASP A 185 -33.44 -8.10 20.57
CA ASP A 185 -32.81 -9.44 20.54
C ASP A 185 -31.27 -9.39 20.70
N ASP A 186 -30.55 -9.97 19.76
CA ASP A 186 -29.09 -10.07 19.74
C ASP A 186 -28.38 -8.78 19.30
N ASN A 187 -29.00 -7.60 19.44
CA ASN A 187 -28.45 -6.32 19.00
C ASN A 187 -28.30 -5.33 20.18
N PRO A 188 -27.41 -5.63 21.15
CA PRO A 188 -27.36 -4.87 22.41
C PRO A 188 -26.72 -3.47 22.27
N PHE A 189 -25.93 -3.22 21.21
CA PHE A 189 -25.20 -1.97 21.06
C PHE A 189 -26.00 -0.96 20.24
N ASP A 190 -26.00 0.29 20.68
CA ASP A 190 -26.54 1.40 19.91
C ASP A 190 -25.67 1.76 18.70
N PHE A 191 -26.18 2.62 17.83
CA PHE A 191 -25.50 3.02 16.61
C PHE A 191 -24.11 3.64 16.86
N GLU A 192 -23.99 4.53 17.85
CA GLU A 192 -22.74 5.23 18.14
C GLU A 192 -21.69 4.25 18.68
N THR A 193 -22.08 3.29 19.50
CA THR A 193 -21.19 2.22 19.98
C THR A 193 -20.70 1.34 18.83
N VAL A 194 -21.61 0.91 17.95
CA VAL A 194 -21.24 0.10 16.77
C VAL A 194 -20.33 0.87 15.84
N LYS A 195 -20.66 2.12 15.54
CA LYS A 195 -19.84 3.01 14.72
C LYS A 195 -18.44 3.19 15.30
N LYS A 196 -18.33 3.47 16.59
CA LYS A 196 -17.06 3.62 17.29
C LYS A 196 -16.21 2.35 17.19
N ASN A 197 -16.79 1.17 17.42
CA ASN A 197 -16.10 -0.11 17.32
C ASN A 197 -15.56 -0.35 15.90
N ILE A 198 -16.31 0.02 14.88
CA ILE A 198 -15.87 -0.06 13.47
C ILE A 198 -14.73 0.92 13.21
N GLU A 199 -14.86 2.18 13.64
CA GLU A 199 -13.84 3.22 13.46
C GLU A 199 -12.53 2.86 14.18
N GLU A 200 -12.59 2.41 15.42
CA GLU A 200 -11.39 1.96 16.17
C GLU A 200 -10.67 0.81 15.46
N ARG A 201 -11.42 -0.09 14.83
CA ARG A 201 -10.83 -1.23 14.12
C ARG A 201 -10.28 -0.88 12.75
N LEU A 202 -10.90 0.05 12.03
CA LEU A 202 -10.57 0.36 10.64
C LEU A 202 -9.68 1.59 10.46
N ASN A 203 -9.82 2.65 11.28
CA ASN A 203 -9.07 3.89 11.12
C ASN A 203 -7.53 3.72 11.12
N PRO A 204 -6.93 2.84 11.93
CA PRO A 204 -5.47 2.66 11.90
C PRO A 204 -4.91 2.33 10.51
N GLU A 205 -5.75 1.73 9.64
CA GLU A 205 -5.33 1.26 8.32
C GLU A 205 -6.05 1.93 7.16
N PHE A 206 -7.30 2.37 7.36
CA PHE A 206 -8.22 2.74 6.27
C PHE A 206 -8.92 4.08 6.49
N GLU A 207 -8.35 4.98 7.30
CA GLU A 207 -8.91 6.30 7.53
C GLU A 207 -9.23 7.02 6.20
N GLY A 208 -10.45 7.58 6.10
CA GLY A 208 -10.92 8.25 4.88
C GLY A 208 -11.40 7.33 3.74
N LYS A 209 -11.20 6.01 3.87
CA LYS A 209 -11.59 5.02 2.85
C LYS A 209 -12.99 4.46 3.04
N PHE A 210 -13.63 4.78 4.13
CA PHE A 210 -15.00 4.31 4.41
C PHE A 210 -15.87 5.41 4.98
N LYS A 211 -17.16 5.26 4.80
CA LYS A 211 -18.20 6.02 5.49
C LYS A 211 -19.13 5.06 6.19
N ILE A 212 -19.58 5.46 7.37
CA ILE A 212 -20.55 4.70 8.16
C ILE A 212 -21.86 5.48 8.19
N MET A 213 -22.96 4.80 7.94
CA MET A 213 -24.30 5.39 8.00
C MET A 213 -25.30 4.41 8.57
N MET A 214 -26.24 4.93 9.35
CA MET A 214 -27.41 4.17 9.75
C MET A 214 -28.41 4.11 8.60
N VAL A 215 -29.00 2.96 8.37
CA VAL A 215 -30.05 2.74 7.36
C VAL A 215 -31.21 2.00 7.99
N PRO A 216 -32.44 2.12 7.45
CA PRO A 216 -33.58 1.32 7.90
C PRO A 216 -33.24 -0.17 7.95
N ASN A 217 -34.09 -0.95 8.57
CA ASN A 217 -33.95 -2.41 8.60
C ASN A 217 -34.16 -3.02 7.21
N ILE A 218 -33.19 -2.79 6.31
CA ILE A 218 -33.21 -3.28 4.93
C ILE A 218 -33.10 -4.82 4.93
N THR A 219 -34.08 -5.48 4.36
CA THR A 219 -34.14 -6.94 4.23
C THR A 219 -33.98 -7.41 2.79
N ASN A 220 -34.26 -6.55 1.80
CA ASN A 220 -34.18 -6.87 0.38
C ASN A 220 -33.40 -5.81 -0.37
N ILE A 221 -32.59 -6.25 -1.35
CA ILE A 221 -31.86 -5.38 -2.27
C ILE A 221 -32.40 -5.64 -3.67
N CYS A 222 -32.96 -4.60 -4.31
CA CYS A 222 -33.54 -4.68 -5.63
C CYS A 222 -32.66 -3.93 -6.62
N TYR A 223 -32.40 -4.54 -7.79
CA TYR A 223 -31.63 -3.95 -8.88
C TYR A 223 -32.52 -3.67 -10.08
N GLY A 224 -32.43 -2.48 -10.65
CA GLY A 224 -33.09 -2.14 -11.92
C GLY A 224 -32.26 -2.56 -13.14
N ARG A 225 -32.89 -2.64 -14.33
CA ARG A 225 -32.18 -2.85 -15.61
C ARG A 225 -31.23 -1.68 -15.88
N GLY A 226 -29.98 -1.98 -16.27
CA GLY A 226 -28.97 -0.97 -16.61
C GLY A 226 -28.16 -0.47 -15.41
N VAL A 227 -28.37 -1.03 -14.23
CA VAL A 227 -27.55 -0.82 -13.02
C VAL A 227 -26.77 -2.12 -12.81
N GLY A 228 -25.71 -2.31 -13.54
CA GLY A 228 -24.83 -3.48 -13.43
C GLY A 228 -23.40 -3.06 -13.46
#